data_bea7fddb4ba5f43ffda6d4390f6e3a1a
#
_entry.id   bea7fddb4ba5f43ffda6d4390f6e3a1a
#
_cell.length_a   1.000
_cell.length_b   1.000
_cell.length_c   1.000
_cell.angle_alpha   90.00
_cell.angle_beta   90.00
_cell.angle_gamma   90.00
#
_symmetry.space_group_name_H-M   'P 1'
#
loop_
_entity.id
_entity.type
_entity.pdbx_description
1 polymer ?
#
loop_
_entity_poly.entity_id
_entity_poly.type
_entity_poly.pdbx_seq_one_letter_code
_entity_poly.pdbx_strand_id
1 'polypeptide(L)'
;MMKGCDAINEYLIVRTCNRFEVYTATEDNPTVKDVFAQLSKDCIPEEAGNVSFVLEDYSSIKHLFRVICGLESLIVGEDQIQHQMRDSYINARAEGHIGSMLSYLFDHALVVGKRVRSETALNKWAVSVGSAAVELAEQRFGTLDGKTVAILGAGDMATVIAKNLVGKSPKTVFVSNRTFHNATILAEQLNGTAMTWDRMHDVVADSDLVLVATSAPHCVVHYGNVLEAMTNRRDRPLLFIDVSVPRNVEKEVGDIPGVSLETMDSLQNIAMDNVAKRTAEIQEAEHIIRQELAKIEKERAESTANELIRSLSIKLGQIKERELAEAKTRMKTADPDRVLEDFSRALLNNLTSELYINMRKASRNGDWDTCRAVRVLFGLEGE
;
A
#
# COMPACT_ATOMS: atom_id res chain seq x y z
N MET A 1 -1.39 9.11 -22.66
CA MET A 1 -0.38 10.07 -22.28
C MET A 1 1.04 9.49 -22.26
N MET A 2 1.27 8.35 -21.64
CA MET A 2 2.61 7.72 -21.59
C MET A 2 3.05 6.95 -22.86
N LYS A 3 2.17 6.66 -23.79
CA LYS A 3 2.48 5.94 -25.06
C LYS A 3 3.44 6.66 -26.04
N GLY A 4 4.05 7.78 -25.64
CA GLY A 4 4.98 8.55 -26.47
C GLY A 4 6.35 8.79 -25.85
N CYS A 5 6.64 8.19 -24.69
CA CYS A 5 7.97 8.29 -24.06
C CYS A 5 8.71 6.98 -24.27
N ASP A 6 9.51 6.90 -25.33
CA ASP A 6 10.31 5.72 -25.70
C ASP A 6 11.31 5.29 -24.59
N ALA A 7 11.54 6.13 -23.59
CA ALA A 7 12.45 5.88 -22.48
C ALA A 7 11.77 5.22 -21.26
N ILE A 8 10.44 5.07 -21.23
CA ILE A 8 9.71 4.38 -20.14
C ILE A 8 9.29 3.01 -20.66
N ASN A 9 9.97 1.97 -20.17
CA ASN A 9 9.71 0.60 -20.59
C ASN A 9 8.45 0.02 -19.95
N GLU A 10 8.19 0.38 -18.69
CA GLU A 10 7.07 -0.13 -17.91
C GLU A 10 6.49 1.01 -17.06
N TYR A 11 5.17 1.02 -16.89
CA TYR A 11 4.51 1.95 -15.97
C TYR A 11 3.21 1.40 -15.40
N LEU A 12 2.87 1.87 -14.20
CA LEU A 12 1.61 1.61 -13.53
C LEU A 12 1.14 2.91 -12.85
N ILE A 13 -0.14 3.22 -13.00
CA ILE A 13 -0.79 4.38 -12.39
C ILE A 13 -1.77 3.89 -11.32
N VAL A 14 -1.62 4.42 -10.12
CA VAL A 14 -2.54 4.22 -9.00
C VAL A 14 -3.25 5.53 -8.70
N ARG A 15 -4.57 5.50 -8.79
CA ARG A 15 -5.41 6.65 -8.45
C ARG A 15 -6.43 6.26 -7.40
N THR A 16 -6.42 6.95 -6.27
CA THR A 16 -7.40 6.78 -5.20
C THR A 16 -7.97 8.16 -4.81
N CYS A 17 -8.83 8.21 -3.79
CA CYS A 17 -9.34 9.49 -3.26
C CYS A 17 -8.23 10.37 -2.64
N ASN A 18 -7.12 9.76 -2.17
CA ASN A 18 -6.10 10.45 -1.38
C ASN A 18 -4.72 10.46 -2.02
N ARG A 19 -4.51 9.77 -3.16
CA ARG A 19 -3.21 9.70 -3.81
C ARG A 19 -3.31 9.49 -5.31
N PHE A 20 -2.32 10.03 -5.99
CA PHE A 20 -2.03 9.75 -7.39
C PHE A 20 -0.56 9.38 -7.46
N GLU A 21 -0.27 8.12 -7.78
CA GLU A 21 1.09 7.59 -7.85
C GLU A 21 1.35 6.99 -9.22
N VAL A 22 2.55 7.19 -9.72
CA VAL A 22 3.03 6.61 -10.97
C VAL A 22 4.30 5.84 -10.67
N TYR A 23 4.27 4.54 -10.92
CA TYR A 23 5.42 3.65 -10.82
C TYR A 23 5.97 3.41 -12.22
N THR A 24 7.27 3.59 -12.38
CA THR A 24 7.95 3.38 -13.67
C THR A 24 9.20 2.54 -13.50
N ALA A 25 9.51 1.71 -14.50
CA ALA A 25 10.82 1.10 -14.63
C ALA A 25 11.49 1.65 -15.88
N THR A 26 12.69 2.18 -15.71
CA THR A 26 13.50 2.81 -16.77
C THR A 26 14.98 2.70 -16.43
N GLU A 27 15.82 2.73 -17.46
CA GLU A 27 17.27 2.79 -17.33
C GLU A 27 17.82 4.23 -17.25
N ASP A 28 16.97 5.22 -17.56
CA ASP A 28 17.37 6.64 -17.68
C ASP A 28 16.63 7.54 -16.68
N ASN A 29 17.31 7.89 -15.59
CA ASN A 29 16.82 8.77 -14.51
C ASN A 29 16.42 10.20 -14.94
N PRO A 30 17.12 10.90 -15.85
CA PRO A 30 16.72 12.24 -16.30
C PRO A 30 15.33 12.26 -16.91
N THR A 31 15.01 11.25 -17.71
CA THR A 31 13.72 11.16 -18.41
C THR A 31 12.54 11.02 -17.45
N VAL A 32 12.71 10.34 -16.30
CA VAL A 32 11.65 10.21 -15.29
C VAL A 32 11.31 11.58 -14.68
N LYS A 33 12.31 12.42 -14.41
CA LYS A 33 12.11 13.78 -13.88
C LYS A 33 11.40 14.67 -14.88
N ASP A 34 11.73 14.55 -16.15
CA ASP A 34 11.09 15.31 -17.24
C ASP A 34 9.64 14.88 -17.43
N VAL A 35 9.37 13.57 -17.44
CA VAL A 35 8.01 13.02 -17.50
C VAL A 35 7.19 13.44 -16.28
N PHE A 36 7.77 13.40 -15.10
CA PHE A 36 7.10 13.86 -13.87
C PHE A 36 6.79 15.35 -13.93
N ALA A 37 7.73 16.18 -14.39
CA ALA A 37 7.52 17.61 -14.57
C ALA A 37 6.39 17.92 -15.57
N GLN A 38 6.26 17.11 -16.63
CA GLN A 38 5.20 17.25 -17.61
C GLN A 38 3.85 16.79 -17.08
N LEU A 39 3.78 15.64 -16.39
CA LEU A 39 2.58 15.15 -15.71
C LEU A 39 2.11 16.12 -14.63
N SER A 40 3.05 16.75 -13.91
CA SER A 40 2.73 17.74 -12.88
C SER A 40 2.04 18.96 -13.49
N LYS A 41 2.50 19.46 -14.64
CA LYS A 41 1.90 20.60 -15.35
C LYS A 41 0.49 20.29 -15.88
N ASP A 42 0.28 19.06 -16.38
CA ASP A 42 -0.96 18.70 -17.07
C ASP A 42 -2.05 18.18 -16.13
N CYS A 43 -1.67 17.59 -14.99
CA CYS A 43 -2.58 16.84 -14.12
C CYS A 43 -2.70 17.38 -12.68
N ILE A 44 -1.81 18.27 -12.25
CA ILE A 44 -1.79 18.82 -10.89
C ILE A 44 -2.07 20.31 -10.98
N PRO A 45 -3.08 20.85 -10.24
CA PRO A 45 -3.31 22.29 -10.16
C PRO A 45 -2.03 23.02 -9.69
N GLU A 46 -1.75 24.20 -10.20
CA GLU A 46 -0.56 25.00 -9.82
C GLU A 46 -0.42 25.17 -8.31
N GLU A 47 -1.54 25.20 -7.59
CA GLU A 47 -1.62 25.30 -6.13
C GLU A 47 -1.11 24.03 -5.40
N ALA A 48 -1.07 22.88 -6.07
CA ALA A 48 -0.61 21.60 -5.51
C ALA A 48 0.87 21.29 -5.81
N GLY A 49 1.59 22.19 -6.49
CA GLY A 49 2.98 21.98 -6.93
C GLY A 49 4.00 21.71 -5.82
N ASN A 50 3.65 21.94 -4.55
CA ASN A 50 4.52 21.68 -3.39
C ASN A 50 4.23 20.34 -2.68
N VAL A 51 3.35 19.49 -3.20
CA VAL A 51 2.87 18.26 -2.53
C VAL A 51 3.32 16.99 -3.25
N SER A 52 4.19 17.12 -4.23
CA SER A 52 4.68 15.98 -5.01
C SER A 52 6.15 15.68 -4.74
N PHE A 53 6.50 14.40 -4.73
CA PHE A 53 7.87 13.93 -4.55
C PHE A 53 8.18 12.77 -5.51
N VAL A 54 9.45 12.60 -5.82
CA VAL A 54 9.97 11.49 -6.61
C VAL A 54 10.83 10.62 -5.71
N LEU A 55 10.59 9.31 -5.76
CA LEU A 55 11.41 8.30 -5.09
C LEU A 55 12.09 7.42 -6.13
N GLU A 56 13.33 7.05 -5.87
CA GLU A 56 14.15 6.27 -6.79
C GLU A 56 14.64 4.99 -6.09
N ASP A 57 14.85 3.94 -6.86
CA ASP A 57 15.45 2.67 -6.43
C ASP A 57 14.85 2.12 -5.12
N TYR A 58 15.67 1.86 -4.14
CA TYR A 58 15.27 1.29 -2.85
C TYR A 58 14.18 2.08 -2.16
N SER A 59 14.21 3.42 -2.23
CA SER A 59 13.22 4.26 -1.58
C SER A 59 11.83 4.12 -2.22
N SER A 60 11.77 3.92 -3.54
CA SER A 60 10.51 3.68 -4.26
C SER A 60 9.92 2.31 -3.94
N ILE A 61 10.75 1.27 -3.85
CA ILE A 61 10.31 -0.08 -3.48
C ILE A 61 9.81 -0.11 -2.04
N LYS A 62 10.53 0.53 -1.11
CA LYS A 62 10.10 0.67 0.28
C LYS A 62 8.76 1.39 0.39
N HIS A 63 8.58 2.47 -0.37
CA HIS A 63 7.32 3.21 -0.41
C HIS A 63 6.17 2.34 -0.93
N LEU A 64 6.36 1.61 -2.05
CA LEU A 64 5.39 0.67 -2.58
C LEU A 64 4.93 -0.33 -1.51
N PHE A 65 5.87 -0.91 -0.76
CA PHE A 65 5.55 -1.88 0.29
C PHE A 65 4.76 -1.24 1.44
N ARG A 66 5.14 -0.02 1.85
CA ARG A 66 4.41 0.74 2.88
C ARG A 66 3.00 1.09 2.44
N VAL A 67 2.82 1.51 1.18
CA VAL A 67 1.51 1.82 0.60
C VAL A 67 0.61 0.59 0.61
N ILE A 68 1.10 -0.54 0.10
CA ILE A 68 0.28 -1.78 0.00
C ILE A 68 -0.07 -2.38 1.36
N CYS A 69 0.78 -2.13 2.38
CA CYS A 69 0.50 -2.48 3.77
C CYS A 69 -0.43 -1.48 4.47
N GLY A 70 -0.82 -0.38 3.80
CA GLY A 70 -1.68 0.66 4.37
C GLY A 70 -0.97 1.57 5.37
N LEU A 71 0.37 1.56 5.45
CA LEU A 71 1.14 2.42 6.37
C LEU A 71 1.17 3.88 5.93
N GLU A 72 0.90 4.14 4.64
CA GLU A 72 0.82 5.49 4.05
C GLU A 72 -0.64 5.96 3.85
N SER A 73 -1.62 5.23 4.37
CA SER A 73 -3.03 5.60 4.28
C SER A 73 -3.41 6.59 5.36
N LEU A 74 -4.43 7.44 5.10
CA LEU A 74 -5.01 8.33 6.13
C LEU A 74 -5.47 7.53 7.36
N ILE A 75 -6.06 6.38 7.11
CA ILE A 75 -6.38 5.39 8.14
C ILE A 75 -5.35 4.27 7.99
N VAL A 76 -4.30 4.33 8.80
CA VAL A 76 -3.21 3.36 8.75
C VAL A 76 -3.76 1.94 8.88
N GLY A 77 -3.41 1.04 7.96
CA GLY A 77 -3.85 -0.36 7.95
C GLY A 77 -5.24 -0.61 7.37
N GLU A 78 -5.85 0.36 6.66
CA GLU A 78 -7.09 0.09 5.95
C GLU A 78 -6.91 -0.93 4.83
N ASP A 79 -7.93 -1.78 4.62
CA ASP A 79 -7.88 -2.85 3.62
C ASP A 79 -8.08 -2.38 2.18
N GLN A 80 -8.69 -1.21 1.98
CA GLN A 80 -9.07 -0.72 0.66
C GLN A 80 -7.88 -0.47 -0.26
N ILE A 81 -6.78 0.06 0.27
CA ILE A 81 -5.60 0.39 -0.55
C ILE A 81 -4.99 -0.85 -1.22
N GLN A 82 -4.95 -2.00 -0.54
CA GLN A 82 -4.41 -3.21 -1.16
C GLN A 82 -5.27 -3.69 -2.32
N HIS A 83 -6.59 -3.62 -2.20
CA HIS A 83 -7.49 -3.96 -3.30
C HIS A 83 -7.30 -3.02 -4.48
N GLN A 84 -7.23 -1.70 -4.22
CA GLN A 84 -7.00 -0.69 -5.26
C GLN A 84 -5.66 -0.88 -5.96
N MET A 85 -4.58 -1.17 -5.22
CA MET A 85 -3.26 -1.45 -5.78
C MET A 85 -3.28 -2.72 -6.65
N ARG A 86 -3.92 -3.78 -6.17
CA ARG A 86 -4.08 -5.04 -6.90
C ARG A 86 -4.86 -4.85 -8.20
N ASP A 87 -5.99 -4.13 -8.13
CA ASP A 87 -6.84 -3.89 -9.31
C ASP A 87 -6.10 -3.04 -10.35
N SER A 88 -5.39 -1.99 -9.91
CA SER A 88 -4.54 -1.18 -10.79
C SER A 88 -3.45 -2.01 -11.46
N TYR A 89 -2.81 -2.92 -10.71
CA TYR A 89 -1.79 -3.84 -11.24
C TYR A 89 -2.37 -4.80 -12.27
N ILE A 90 -3.50 -5.44 -11.97
CA ILE A 90 -4.16 -6.39 -12.89
C ILE A 90 -4.54 -5.69 -14.19
N ASN A 91 -5.12 -4.50 -14.10
CA ASN A 91 -5.54 -3.71 -15.26
C ASN A 91 -4.34 -3.29 -16.13
N ALA A 92 -3.29 -2.72 -15.52
CA ALA A 92 -2.10 -2.31 -16.25
C ALA A 92 -1.36 -3.49 -16.91
N ARG A 93 -1.37 -4.67 -16.27
CA ARG A 93 -0.83 -5.90 -16.84
C ARG A 93 -1.66 -6.40 -18.04
N ALA A 94 -2.97 -6.35 -17.94
CA ALA A 94 -3.87 -6.72 -19.03
C ALA A 94 -3.74 -5.79 -20.26
N GLU A 95 -3.43 -4.50 -20.01
CA GLU A 95 -3.19 -3.50 -21.04
C GLU A 95 -1.76 -3.56 -21.65
N GLY A 96 -0.89 -4.42 -21.12
CA GLY A 96 0.48 -4.60 -21.60
C GLY A 96 1.44 -3.47 -21.20
N HIS A 97 1.14 -2.72 -20.14
CA HIS A 97 1.97 -1.64 -19.64
C HIS A 97 3.01 -2.08 -18.62
N ILE A 98 2.96 -3.34 -18.20
CA ILE A 98 3.84 -3.92 -17.16
C ILE A 98 4.71 -5.01 -17.78
N GLY A 99 6.00 -4.88 -17.60
CA GLY A 99 6.99 -5.90 -17.96
C GLY A 99 7.45 -6.71 -16.75
N SER A 100 8.66 -7.26 -16.83
CA SER A 100 9.20 -8.17 -15.83
C SER A 100 9.53 -7.48 -14.50
N MET A 101 10.02 -6.25 -14.55
CA MET A 101 10.47 -5.53 -13.34
C MET A 101 9.29 -5.14 -12.46
N LEU A 102 8.28 -4.45 -13.00
CA LEU A 102 7.11 -4.07 -12.22
C LEU A 102 6.27 -5.28 -11.83
N SER A 103 6.18 -6.34 -12.68
CA SER A 103 5.53 -7.59 -12.30
C SER A 103 6.19 -8.19 -11.05
N TYR A 104 7.52 -8.33 -11.06
CA TYR A 104 8.28 -8.85 -9.93
C TYR A 104 8.02 -8.05 -8.64
N LEU A 105 8.13 -6.71 -8.71
CA LEU A 105 7.95 -5.84 -7.55
C LEU A 105 6.53 -5.86 -6.99
N PHE A 106 5.51 -5.81 -7.86
CA PHE A 106 4.11 -5.81 -7.42
C PHE A 106 3.65 -7.17 -6.90
N ASP A 107 4.12 -8.27 -7.48
CA ASP A 107 3.85 -9.63 -6.95
C ASP A 107 4.44 -9.78 -5.54
N HIS A 108 5.68 -9.34 -5.31
CA HIS A 108 6.28 -9.29 -3.97
C HIS A 108 5.53 -8.36 -3.01
N ALA A 109 5.16 -7.16 -3.46
CA ALA A 109 4.42 -6.20 -2.64
C ALA A 109 3.07 -6.77 -2.16
N LEU A 110 2.33 -7.46 -3.05
CA LEU A 110 1.07 -8.12 -2.69
C LEU A 110 1.25 -9.25 -1.67
N VAL A 111 2.34 -10.01 -1.77
CA VAL A 111 2.71 -11.03 -0.78
C VAL A 111 3.03 -10.39 0.57
N VAL A 112 3.81 -9.31 0.58
CA VAL A 112 4.14 -8.55 1.81
C VAL A 112 2.88 -7.99 2.46
N GLY A 113 1.99 -7.36 1.68
CA GLY A 113 0.72 -6.85 2.18
C GLY A 113 -0.15 -7.95 2.81
N LYS A 114 -0.18 -9.15 2.23
CA LYS A 114 -0.87 -10.30 2.79
C LYS A 114 -0.20 -10.80 4.10
N ARG A 115 1.14 -10.85 4.12
CA ARG A 115 1.91 -11.23 5.32
C ARG A 115 1.63 -10.30 6.48
N VAL A 116 1.76 -8.99 6.28
CA VAL A 116 1.50 -7.98 7.31
C VAL A 116 0.11 -8.15 7.90
N ARG A 117 -0.91 -8.39 7.08
CA ARG A 117 -2.28 -8.62 7.57
C ARG A 117 -2.47 -9.89 8.36
N SER A 118 -1.75 -10.96 8.02
CA SER A 118 -1.88 -12.24 8.72
C SER A 118 -1.02 -12.31 9.98
N GLU A 119 0.12 -11.63 10.00
CA GLU A 119 1.09 -11.68 11.08
C GLU A 119 0.95 -10.53 12.09
N THR A 120 0.21 -9.46 11.74
CA THR A 120 -0.06 -8.31 12.62
C THR A 120 -1.54 -8.07 12.84
N ALA A 121 -1.88 -7.27 13.85
CA ALA A 121 -3.24 -6.79 14.09
C ALA A 121 -3.46 -5.36 13.55
N LEU A 122 -2.66 -4.91 12.58
CA LEU A 122 -2.65 -3.54 12.06
C LEU A 122 -4.03 -3.07 11.57
N ASN A 123 -4.83 -3.97 11.01
CA ASN A 123 -6.18 -3.70 10.51
C ASN A 123 -7.30 -3.90 11.52
N LYS A 124 -7.00 -4.34 12.75
CA LYS A 124 -8.03 -4.70 13.75
C LYS A 124 -8.47 -3.53 14.62
N TRP A 125 -7.71 -2.44 14.67
CA TRP A 125 -7.95 -1.35 15.61
C TRP A 125 -8.56 -0.14 14.90
N ALA A 126 -9.69 0.33 15.44
CA ALA A 126 -10.39 1.51 14.97
C ALA A 126 -9.50 2.76 15.04
N VAL A 127 -9.37 3.50 13.95
CA VAL A 127 -8.56 4.73 13.86
C VAL A 127 -9.38 5.94 13.47
N SER A 128 -10.48 5.74 12.74
CA SER A 128 -11.41 6.80 12.41
C SER A 128 -12.52 6.90 13.47
N VAL A 129 -13.08 8.09 13.61
CA VAL A 129 -14.27 8.32 14.45
C VAL A 129 -15.39 7.35 14.07
N GLY A 130 -15.57 7.09 12.77
CA GLY A 130 -16.60 6.17 12.30
C GLY A 130 -16.36 4.71 12.69
N SER A 131 -15.12 4.24 12.64
CA SER A 131 -14.78 2.89 13.11
C SER A 131 -14.81 2.78 14.63
N ALA A 132 -14.38 3.84 15.35
CA ALA A 132 -14.50 3.92 16.80
C ALA A 132 -15.96 3.88 17.27
N ALA A 133 -16.87 4.52 16.54
CA ALA A 133 -18.31 4.47 16.83
C ALA A 133 -18.87 3.04 16.74
N VAL A 134 -18.50 2.29 15.69
CA VAL A 134 -18.94 0.91 15.51
C VAL A 134 -18.30 0.00 16.55
N GLU A 135 -17.01 0.16 16.85
CA GLU A 135 -16.29 -0.57 17.89
C GLU A 135 -16.91 -0.35 19.28
N LEU A 136 -17.22 0.91 19.62
CA LEU A 136 -17.90 1.24 20.88
C LEU A 136 -19.26 0.57 20.98
N ALA A 137 -20.04 0.57 19.90
CA ALA A 137 -21.32 -0.11 19.84
C ALA A 137 -21.16 -1.62 20.06
N GLU A 138 -20.16 -2.26 19.44
CA GLU A 138 -19.87 -3.68 19.67
C GLU A 138 -19.41 -3.97 21.12
N GLN A 139 -18.61 -3.08 21.72
CA GLN A 139 -18.22 -3.23 23.13
C GLN A 139 -19.43 -3.17 24.07
N ARG A 140 -20.45 -2.36 23.75
CA ARG A 140 -21.66 -2.23 24.56
C ARG A 140 -22.64 -3.38 24.38
N PHE A 141 -22.76 -3.90 23.15
CA PHE A 141 -23.75 -4.95 22.84
C PHE A 141 -23.14 -6.36 22.71
N GLY A 142 -21.83 -6.50 22.71
CA GLY A 142 -21.10 -7.73 22.39
C GLY A 142 -21.08 -8.01 20.89
N THR A 143 -22.17 -7.78 20.19
CA THR A 143 -22.30 -7.89 18.73
C THR A 143 -23.42 -6.99 18.22
N LEU A 144 -23.33 -6.55 16.99
CA LEU A 144 -24.42 -5.85 16.29
C LEU A 144 -25.36 -6.81 15.55
N ASP A 145 -25.03 -8.10 15.49
CA ASP A 145 -25.91 -9.12 14.91
C ASP A 145 -27.26 -9.13 15.64
N GLY A 146 -28.33 -9.08 14.85
CA GLY A 146 -29.68 -9.01 15.37
C GLY A 146 -30.14 -7.65 15.97
N LYS A 147 -29.29 -6.63 16.00
CA LYS A 147 -29.61 -5.29 16.49
C LYS A 147 -30.27 -4.43 15.41
N THR A 148 -31.14 -3.53 15.84
CA THR A 148 -31.70 -2.47 14.98
C THR A 148 -30.87 -1.22 15.11
N VAL A 149 -30.32 -0.74 14.01
CA VAL A 149 -29.44 0.43 13.94
C VAL A 149 -30.14 1.56 13.18
N ALA A 150 -30.09 2.77 13.71
CA ALA A 150 -30.50 3.98 12.99
C ALA A 150 -29.27 4.85 12.69
N ILE A 151 -29.25 5.45 11.52
CA ILE A 151 -28.28 6.47 11.12
C ILE A 151 -29.07 7.77 10.83
N LEU A 152 -28.82 8.79 11.61
CA LEU A 152 -29.39 10.11 11.41
C LEU A 152 -28.35 11.00 10.73
N GLY A 153 -28.57 11.29 9.46
CA GLY A 153 -27.66 11.97 8.55
C GLY A 153 -27.20 11.08 7.40
N ALA A 154 -26.77 11.68 6.30
CA ALA A 154 -26.26 10.99 5.12
C ALA A 154 -25.12 11.82 4.47
N GLY A 155 -24.30 12.46 5.28
CA GLY A 155 -23.09 13.16 4.87
C GLY A 155 -21.86 12.25 4.90
N ASP A 156 -20.67 12.85 4.75
CA ASP A 156 -19.40 12.11 4.68
C ASP A 156 -19.16 11.23 5.90
N MET A 157 -19.40 11.75 7.13
CA MET A 157 -19.22 11.00 8.36
C MET A 157 -20.21 9.83 8.46
N ALA A 158 -21.48 10.03 8.10
CA ALA A 158 -22.46 8.95 8.05
C ALA A 158 -22.04 7.85 7.05
N THR A 159 -21.47 8.25 5.91
CA THR A 159 -20.93 7.31 4.90
C THR A 159 -19.73 6.52 5.46
N VAL A 160 -18.83 7.15 6.20
CA VAL A 160 -17.70 6.45 6.87
C VAL A 160 -18.21 5.45 7.89
N ILE A 161 -19.20 5.82 8.72
CA ILE A 161 -19.82 4.91 9.70
C ILE A 161 -20.50 3.74 8.97
N ALA A 162 -21.27 4.03 7.92
CA ALA A 162 -21.95 3.02 7.12
C ALA A 162 -20.98 1.96 6.56
N LYS A 163 -19.84 2.38 6.01
CA LYS A 163 -18.79 1.46 5.53
C LYS A 163 -18.28 0.52 6.63
N ASN A 164 -18.19 0.99 7.87
CA ASN A 164 -17.75 0.18 9.01
C ASN A 164 -18.85 -0.74 9.56
N LEU A 165 -20.12 -0.48 9.25
CA LEU A 165 -21.24 -1.35 9.56
C LEU A 165 -21.39 -2.53 8.57
N VAL A 166 -20.83 -2.40 7.38
CA VAL A 166 -20.84 -3.50 6.40
C VAL A 166 -20.14 -4.72 6.99
N GLY A 167 -20.80 -5.88 6.94
CA GLY A 167 -20.28 -7.14 7.50
C GLY A 167 -20.57 -7.35 9.00
N LYS A 168 -21.21 -6.39 9.69
CA LYS A 168 -21.62 -6.52 11.10
C LYS A 168 -23.01 -7.15 11.27
N SER A 169 -23.72 -7.38 10.19
CA SER A 169 -25.02 -8.11 10.12
C SER A 169 -26.11 -7.59 11.06
N PRO A 170 -26.36 -6.27 11.18
CA PRO A 170 -27.50 -5.78 11.94
C PRO A 170 -28.79 -6.31 11.34
N LYS A 171 -29.81 -6.57 12.18
CA LYS A 171 -31.11 -7.05 11.75
C LYS A 171 -31.83 -6.07 10.82
N THR A 172 -31.73 -4.81 11.14
CA THR A 172 -32.37 -3.72 10.39
C THR A 172 -31.50 -2.47 10.49
N VAL A 173 -31.35 -1.76 9.39
CA VAL A 173 -30.72 -0.44 9.36
C VAL A 173 -31.71 0.58 8.80
N PHE A 174 -31.98 1.61 9.59
CA PHE A 174 -32.74 2.77 9.16
C PHE A 174 -31.79 3.90 8.83
N VAL A 175 -32.03 4.62 7.74
CA VAL A 175 -31.28 5.84 7.42
C VAL A 175 -32.26 6.96 7.26
N SER A 176 -32.10 8.03 8.04
CA SER A 176 -32.91 9.23 7.96
C SER A 176 -32.06 10.46 7.69
N ASN A 177 -32.47 11.28 6.75
CA ASN A 177 -31.83 12.54 6.40
C ASN A 177 -32.84 13.57 5.94
N ARG A 178 -32.56 14.87 6.14
CA ARG A 178 -33.41 15.96 5.67
C ARG A 178 -33.65 15.86 4.15
N THR A 179 -32.67 15.49 3.37
CA THR A 179 -32.82 15.20 1.94
C THR A 179 -32.98 13.66 1.79
N PHE A 180 -34.22 13.22 1.55
CA PHE A 180 -34.57 11.79 1.48
C PHE A 180 -33.76 11.02 0.45
N HIS A 181 -33.46 11.62 -0.70
CA HIS A 181 -32.64 10.99 -1.73
C HIS A 181 -31.26 10.54 -1.21
N ASN A 182 -30.60 11.37 -0.38
CA ASN A 182 -29.30 10.97 0.22
C ASN A 182 -29.47 9.82 1.20
N ALA A 183 -30.57 9.77 1.95
CA ALA A 183 -30.87 8.66 2.83
C ALA A 183 -31.08 7.34 2.02
N THR A 184 -31.74 7.42 0.87
CA THR A 184 -31.95 6.27 0.00
C THR A 184 -30.63 5.67 -0.51
N ILE A 185 -29.72 6.52 -1.02
CA ILE A 185 -28.40 6.07 -1.50
C ILE A 185 -27.61 5.37 -0.38
N LEU A 186 -27.60 5.94 0.82
CA LEU A 186 -26.86 5.35 1.94
C LEU A 186 -27.52 4.07 2.46
N ALA A 187 -28.86 4.01 2.50
CA ALA A 187 -29.60 2.84 2.91
C ALA A 187 -29.36 1.65 1.95
N GLU A 188 -29.33 1.88 0.64
CA GLU A 188 -29.03 0.84 -0.36
C GLU A 188 -27.67 0.20 -0.14
N GLN A 189 -26.64 0.98 0.24
CA GLN A 189 -25.30 0.46 0.53
C GLN A 189 -25.29 -0.48 1.75
N LEU A 190 -26.24 -0.33 2.65
CA LEU A 190 -26.35 -1.09 3.90
C LEU A 190 -27.41 -2.21 3.84
N ASN A 191 -28.06 -2.41 2.70
CA ASN A 191 -29.27 -3.22 2.58
C ASN A 191 -30.33 -2.82 3.61
N GLY A 192 -30.40 -1.52 3.92
CA GLY A 192 -31.27 -0.92 4.92
C GLY A 192 -32.50 -0.26 4.32
N THR A 193 -33.23 0.49 5.15
CA THR A 193 -34.44 1.19 4.78
C THR A 193 -34.28 2.69 4.97
N ALA A 194 -34.48 3.48 3.91
CA ALA A 194 -34.56 4.93 4.03
C ALA A 194 -35.87 5.36 4.67
N MET A 195 -35.77 6.27 5.64
CA MET A 195 -36.91 6.83 6.34
C MET A 195 -36.90 8.34 6.20
N THR A 196 -38.11 8.92 6.09
CA THR A 196 -38.28 10.38 6.06
C THR A 196 -37.98 10.98 7.44
N TRP A 197 -37.56 12.25 7.48
CA TRP A 197 -37.13 12.91 8.70
C TRP A 197 -38.24 13.04 9.75
N ASP A 198 -39.49 13.23 9.32
CA ASP A 198 -40.69 13.30 10.17
C ASP A 198 -40.92 11.96 10.94
N ARG A 199 -40.42 10.83 10.44
CA ARG A 199 -40.49 9.53 11.10
C ARG A 199 -39.29 9.22 12.01
N MET A 200 -38.41 10.22 12.22
CA MET A 200 -37.23 10.03 13.08
C MET A 200 -37.58 9.51 14.48
N HIS A 201 -38.69 9.97 15.05
CA HIS A 201 -39.18 9.54 16.37
C HIS A 201 -39.47 8.04 16.40
N ASP A 202 -40.19 7.51 15.41
CA ASP A 202 -40.48 6.07 15.29
C ASP A 202 -39.20 5.27 15.14
N VAL A 203 -38.27 5.76 14.30
CA VAL A 203 -36.96 5.11 14.02
C VAL A 203 -36.16 5.02 15.32
N VAL A 204 -36.10 6.07 16.14
CA VAL A 204 -35.42 6.07 17.45
C VAL A 204 -36.09 5.09 18.41
N ALA A 205 -37.43 5.04 18.46
CA ALA A 205 -38.16 4.13 19.34
C ALA A 205 -37.88 2.65 19.02
N ASP A 206 -37.68 2.30 17.74
CA ASP A 206 -37.45 0.92 17.29
C ASP A 206 -35.98 0.50 17.32
N SER A 207 -35.03 1.44 17.40
CA SER A 207 -33.60 1.17 17.32
C SER A 207 -32.97 0.78 18.65
N ASP A 208 -31.93 -0.04 18.63
CA ASP A 208 -31.06 -0.33 19.77
C ASP A 208 -29.84 0.62 19.78
N LEU A 209 -29.39 1.03 18.59
CA LEU A 209 -28.30 1.96 18.36
C LEU A 209 -28.75 3.08 17.44
N VAL A 210 -28.47 4.33 17.82
CA VAL A 210 -28.70 5.52 17.00
C VAL A 210 -27.38 6.25 16.80
N LEU A 211 -26.92 6.27 15.57
CA LEU A 211 -25.71 6.96 15.12
C LEU A 211 -26.12 8.32 14.54
N VAL A 212 -25.68 9.40 15.15
CA VAL A 212 -26.04 10.76 14.74
C VAL A 212 -24.86 11.41 14.08
N ALA A 213 -25.00 11.74 12.79
CA ALA A 213 -23.93 12.28 11.93
C ALA A 213 -24.53 13.32 10.96
N THR A 214 -25.10 14.41 11.50
CA THR A 214 -25.71 15.47 10.70
C THR A 214 -24.89 16.76 10.71
N SER A 215 -25.12 17.63 9.76
CA SER A 215 -24.55 18.98 9.70
C SER A 215 -25.50 20.05 10.25
N ALA A 216 -26.50 19.67 11.05
CA ALA A 216 -27.42 20.60 11.65
C ALA A 216 -26.68 21.53 12.63
N PRO A 217 -26.95 22.85 12.63
CA PRO A 217 -26.30 23.80 13.52
C PRO A 217 -26.86 23.76 14.96
N HIS A 218 -27.87 22.94 15.23
CA HIS A 218 -28.57 22.80 16.52
C HIS A 218 -28.90 21.33 16.79
N CYS A 219 -29.28 21.02 18.02
CA CYS A 219 -29.76 19.70 18.37
C CYS A 219 -31.00 19.31 17.54
N VAL A 220 -31.01 18.07 17.09
CA VAL A 220 -32.11 17.46 16.32
C VAL A 220 -32.77 16.31 17.08
N VAL A 221 -32.08 15.81 18.10
CA VAL A 221 -32.59 14.79 19.04
C VAL A 221 -32.77 15.46 20.38
N HIS A 222 -34.04 15.58 20.82
CA HIS A 222 -34.42 16.29 22.03
C HIS A 222 -34.83 15.36 23.16
N TYR A 223 -34.56 15.77 24.40
CA TYR A 223 -34.85 14.99 25.61
C TYR A 223 -36.30 14.50 25.65
N GLY A 224 -37.28 15.40 25.40
CA GLY A 224 -38.68 15.04 25.44
C GLY A 224 -39.07 13.92 24.49
N ASN A 225 -38.56 13.95 23.28
CA ASN A 225 -38.84 12.95 22.25
C ASN A 225 -38.24 11.57 22.62
N VAL A 226 -37.03 11.56 23.19
CA VAL A 226 -36.39 10.31 23.61
C VAL A 226 -37.05 9.73 24.85
N LEU A 227 -37.47 10.59 25.81
CA LEU A 227 -38.20 10.17 26.99
C LEU A 227 -39.55 9.51 26.63
N GLU A 228 -40.26 10.08 25.66
CA GLU A 228 -41.51 9.48 25.16
C GLU A 228 -41.24 8.15 24.42
N ALA A 229 -40.20 8.09 23.59
CA ALA A 229 -39.77 6.82 22.93
C ALA A 229 -39.45 5.74 23.96
N MET A 230 -38.78 6.08 25.06
CA MET A 230 -38.38 5.11 26.10
C MET A 230 -39.58 4.53 26.85
N THR A 231 -40.68 5.24 26.98
CA THR A 231 -41.91 4.68 27.65
C THR A 231 -42.48 3.49 26.91
N ASN A 232 -42.28 3.41 25.60
CA ASN A 232 -42.77 2.32 24.75
C ASN A 232 -41.78 1.15 24.60
N ARG A 233 -40.56 1.25 25.12
CA ARG A 233 -39.45 0.30 24.85
C ARG A 233 -39.30 -0.88 25.83
N ARG A 234 -40.13 -1.00 26.88
CA ARG A 234 -40.10 -2.11 27.82
C ARG A 234 -38.68 -2.45 28.32
N ASP A 235 -37.96 -1.47 28.85
CA ASP A 235 -36.58 -1.58 29.39
C ASP A 235 -35.49 -1.99 28.39
N ARG A 236 -35.75 -1.97 27.08
CA ARG A 236 -34.69 -2.16 26.08
C ARG A 236 -33.73 -0.98 26.13
N PRO A 237 -32.41 -1.21 26.33
CA PRO A 237 -31.43 -0.13 26.35
C PRO A 237 -31.32 0.53 24.96
N LEU A 238 -30.99 1.82 25.00
CA LEU A 238 -30.78 2.64 23.80
C LEU A 238 -29.41 3.30 23.89
N LEU A 239 -28.59 3.10 22.86
CA LEU A 239 -27.30 3.75 22.74
C LEU A 239 -27.36 4.83 21.65
N PHE A 240 -27.06 6.06 22.05
CA PHE A 240 -26.76 7.13 21.10
C PHE A 240 -25.26 7.32 20.97
N ILE A 241 -24.79 7.51 19.73
CA ILE A 241 -23.45 7.93 19.43
C ILE A 241 -23.52 9.15 18.53
N ASP A 242 -23.23 10.32 19.08
CA ASP A 242 -23.28 11.61 18.38
C ASP A 242 -21.87 12.01 17.91
N VAL A 243 -21.65 11.91 16.60
CA VAL A 243 -20.41 12.32 15.94
C VAL A 243 -20.52 13.69 15.27
N SER A 244 -21.61 14.40 15.50
CA SER A 244 -21.88 15.70 14.90
C SER A 244 -21.08 16.82 15.58
N VAL A 245 -20.67 17.82 14.79
CA VAL A 245 -20.07 19.06 15.27
C VAL A 245 -20.77 20.24 14.60
N PRO A 246 -21.53 21.06 15.38
CA PRO A 246 -21.83 20.94 16.81
C PRO A 246 -22.67 19.71 17.14
N ARG A 247 -22.81 19.38 18.44
CA ARG A 247 -23.64 18.26 18.90
C ARG A 247 -25.05 18.37 18.43
N ASN A 248 -25.63 17.27 18.01
CA ASN A 248 -27.01 17.21 17.54
C ASN A 248 -27.94 16.43 18.49
N VAL A 249 -27.41 15.84 19.57
CA VAL A 249 -28.20 15.25 20.66
C VAL A 249 -28.09 16.12 21.89
N GLU A 250 -29.22 16.45 22.52
CA GLU A 250 -29.23 17.16 23.80
C GLU A 250 -28.52 16.35 24.87
N LYS A 251 -27.73 17.04 25.72
CA LYS A 251 -26.92 16.38 26.75
C LYS A 251 -27.79 15.60 27.74
N GLU A 252 -28.93 16.16 28.09
CA GLU A 252 -29.90 15.61 29.03
C GLU A 252 -30.49 14.26 28.58
N VAL A 253 -30.37 13.91 27.30
CA VAL A 253 -30.77 12.60 26.77
C VAL A 253 -29.99 11.47 27.47
N GLY A 254 -28.72 11.71 27.83
CA GLY A 254 -27.91 10.75 28.58
C GLY A 254 -28.36 10.51 30.01
N ASP A 255 -29.22 11.38 30.58
CA ASP A 255 -29.76 11.26 31.94
C ASP A 255 -31.04 10.40 31.98
N ILE A 256 -31.57 9.99 30.83
CA ILE A 256 -32.77 9.14 30.75
C ILE A 256 -32.41 7.71 31.13
N PRO A 257 -33.12 7.09 32.09
CA PRO A 257 -32.89 5.70 32.48
C PRO A 257 -32.94 4.74 31.27
N GLY A 258 -31.91 3.92 31.13
CA GLY A 258 -31.79 2.97 30.01
C GLY A 258 -31.22 3.57 28.71
N VAL A 259 -30.88 4.87 28.68
CA VAL A 259 -30.21 5.54 27.59
C VAL A 259 -28.72 5.73 27.91
N SER A 260 -27.86 5.47 26.96
CA SER A 260 -26.43 5.85 26.98
C SER A 260 -26.16 6.82 25.84
N LEU A 261 -25.47 7.90 26.15
CA LEU A 261 -25.06 8.89 25.15
C LEU A 261 -23.53 8.99 25.11
N GLU A 262 -22.97 8.64 23.99
CA GLU A 262 -21.55 8.81 23.70
C GLU A 262 -21.36 9.91 22.63
N THR A 263 -20.24 10.61 22.74
CA THR A 263 -19.98 11.79 21.89
C THR A 263 -18.64 11.67 21.19
N MET A 264 -18.33 12.64 20.34
CA MET A 264 -17.06 12.73 19.63
C MET A 264 -15.85 12.61 20.59
N ASP A 265 -15.95 13.21 21.80
CA ASP A 265 -14.83 13.18 22.77
C ASP A 265 -14.56 11.76 23.29
N SER A 266 -15.62 10.98 23.54
CA SER A 266 -15.49 9.56 23.94
C SER A 266 -14.82 8.73 22.84
N LEU A 267 -15.20 8.97 21.60
CA LEU A 267 -14.66 8.27 20.43
C LEU A 267 -13.20 8.62 20.16
N GLN A 268 -12.83 9.89 20.37
CA GLN A 268 -11.42 10.31 20.25
C GLN A 268 -10.52 9.62 21.27
N ASN A 269 -10.99 9.43 22.51
CA ASN A 269 -10.22 8.70 23.51
C ASN A 269 -9.99 7.23 23.10
N ILE A 270 -11.03 6.56 22.59
CA ILE A 270 -10.89 5.18 22.05
C ILE A 270 -9.91 5.15 20.88
N ALA A 271 -10.02 6.10 19.97
CA ALA A 271 -9.11 6.21 18.84
C ALA A 271 -7.65 6.44 19.29
N MET A 272 -7.41 7.26 20.33
CA MET A 272 -6.08 7.50 20.90
C MET A 272 -5.49 6.26 21.57
N ASP A 273 -6.27 5.51 22.35
CA ASP A 273 -5.84 4.24 22.97
C ASP A 273 -5.48 3.21 21.89
N ASN A 274 -6.24 3.18 20.81
CA ASN A 274 -5.97 2.30 19.67
C ASN A 274 -4.72 2.71 18.90
N VAL A 275 -4.38 4.01 18.84
CA VAL A 275 -3.11 4.50 18.25
C VAL A 275 -1.90 3.93 18.98
N ALA A 276 -1.92 3.88 20.32
CA ALA A 276 -0.81 3.33 21.09
C ALA A 276 -0.60 1.82 20.81
N LYS A 277 -1.68 1.04 20.81
CA LYS A 277 -1.67 -0.38 20.43
C LYS A 277 -1.17 -0.58 19.00
N ARG A 278 -1.60 0.29 18.09
CA ARG A 278 -1.22 0.25 16.69
C ARG A 278 0.24 0.61 16.43
N THR A 279 0.85 1.43 17.29
CA THR A 279 2.28 1.77 17.15
C THR A 279 3.15 0.52 17.21
N ALA A 280 2.85 -0.44 18.07
CA ALA A 280 3.54 -1.73 18.14
C ALA A 280 3.33 -2.55 16.85
N GLU A 281 2.10 -2.57 16.33
CA GLU A 281 1.77 -3.28 15.09
C GLU A 281 2.43 -2.64 13.85
N ILE A 282 2.57 -1.31 13.84
CA ILE A 282 3.32 -0.58 12.81
C ILE A 282 4.79 -1.00 12.83
N GLN A 283 5.40 -1.12 14.01
CA GLN A 283 6.80 -1.55 14.13
C GLN A 283 7.00 -2.98 13.62
N GLU A 284 6.05 -3.88 13.90
CA GLU A 284 6.09 -5.24 13.38
C GLU A 284 5.88 -5.28 11.86
N ALA A 285 4.95 -4.51 11.32
CA ALA A 285 4.77 -4.36 9.88
C ALA A 285 6.05 -3.82 9.20
N GLU A 286 6.70 -2.82 9.78
CA GLU A 286 7.98 -2.30 9.31
C GLU A 286 9.11 -3.34 9.40
N HIS A 287 9.08 -4.21 10.40
CA HIS A 287 10.03 -5.31 10.50
C HIS A 287 9.86 -6.31 9.36
N ILE A 288 8.62 -6.71 9.06
CA ILE A 288 8.29 -7.58 7.93
C ILE A 288 8.74 -6.95 6.61
N ILE A 289 8.44 -5.66 6.40
CA ILE A 289 8.85 -4.93 5.20
C ILE A 289 10.38 -4.94 5.04
N ARG A 290 11.13 -4.67 6.11
CA ARG A 290 12.61 -4.71 6.08
C ARG A 290 13.16 -6.09 5.72
N GLN A 291 12.56 -7.16 6.24
CA GLN A 291 12.95 -8.53 5.90
C GLN A 291 12.76 -8.80 4.40
N GLU A 292 11.63 -8.41 3.84
CA GLU A 292 11.35 -8.65 2.42
C GLU A 292 12.22 -7.78 1.50
N LEU A 293 12.47 -6.52 1.88
CA LEU A 293 13.40 -5.65 1.16
C LEU A 293 14.81 -6.24 1.12
N ALA A 294 15.31 -6.77 2.24
CA ALA A 294 16.61 -7.42 2.28
C ALA A 294 16.71 -8.67 1.38
N LYS A 295 15.60 -9.41 1.22
CA LYS A 295 15.54 -10.53 0.27
C LYS A 295 15.64 -10.05 -1.18
N ILE A 296 14.89 -9.01 -1.54
CA ILE A 296 14.94 -8.43 -2.89
C ILE A 296 16.34 -7.91 -3.21
N GLU A 297 16.99 -7.23 -2.28
CA GLU A 297 18.37 -6.75 -2.46
C GLU A 297 19.34 -7.89 -2.70
N LYS A 298 19.21 -8.98 -1.94
CA LYS A 298 20.03 -10.18 -2.11
C LYS A 298 19.79 -10.84 -3.48
N GLU A 299 18.53 -11.04 -3.86
CA GLU A 299 18.17 -11.64 -5.15
C GLU A 299 18.65 -10.77 -6.33
N ARG A 300 18.55 -9.44 -6.22
CA ARG A 300 19.09 -8.51 -7.20
C ARG A 300 20.61 -8.63 -7.33
N ALA A 301 21.32 -8.68 -6.20
CA ALA A 301 22.78 -8.85 -6.18
C ALA A 301 23.19 -10.19 -6.82
N GLU A 302 22.50 -11.28 -6.50
CA GLU A 302 22.73 -12.60 -7.09
C GLU A 302 22.44 -12.62 -8.59
N SER A 303 21.34 -11.96 -9.03
CA SER A 303 21.00 -11.85 -10.46
C SER A 303 22.07 -11.08 -11.23
N THR A 304 22.54 -9.95 -10.70
CA THR A 304 23.63 -9.17 -11.31
C THR A 304 24.92 -9.98 -11.41
N ALA A 305 25.27 -10.72 -10.36
CA ALA A 305 26.44 -11.61 -10.38
C ALA A 305 26.30 -12.71 -11.44
N ASN A 306 25.13 -13.35 -11.55
CA ASN A 306 24.86 -14.38 -12.54
C ASN A 306 24.94 -13.86 -13.98
N GLU A 307 24.47 -12.63 -14.24
CA GLU A 307 24.59 -11.99 -15.54
C GLU A 307 26.04 -11.70 -15.92
N LEU A 308 26.84 -11.21 -14.99
CA LEU A 308 28.28 -11.02 -15.17
C LEU A 308 28.99 -12.34 -15.44
N ILE A 309 28.69 -13.39 -14.66
CA ILE A 309 29.25 -14.74 -14.85
C ILE A 309 28.90 -15.27 -16.24
N ARG A 310 27.66 -15.11 -16.67
CA ARG A 310 27.20 -15.52 -18.01
C ARG A 310 27.95 -14.78 -19.10
N SER A 311 28.07 -13.45 -19.01
CA SER A 311 28.77 -12.62 -19.96
C SER A 311 30.25 -12.99 -20.05
N LEU A 312 30.89 -13.22 -18.90
CA LEU A 312 32.27 -13.69 -18.83
C LEU A 312 32.42 -15.06 -19.47
N SER A 313 31.55 -16.01 -19.17
CA SER A 313 31.59 -17.38 -19.72
C SER A 313 31.46 -17.37 -21.25
N ILE A 314 30.57 -16.53 -21.80
CA ILE A 314 30.42 -16.36 -23.26
C ILE A 314 31.73 -15.83 -23.86
N LYS A 315 32.32 -14.78 -23.28
CA LYS A 315 33.56 -14.18 -23.75
C LYS A 315 34.74 -15.19 -23.73
N LEU A 316 34.91 -15.90 -22.62
CA LEU A 316 35.93 -16.92 -22.49
C LEU A 316 35.73 -18.09 -23.47
N GLY A 317 34.46 -18.47 -23.69
CA GLY A 317 34.10 -19.48 -24.67
C GLY A 317 34.49 -19.06 -26.11
N GLN A 318 34.24 -17.82 -26.49
CA GLN A 318 34.63 -17.29 -27.80
C GLN A 318 36.14 -17.29 -28.02
N ILE A 319 36.93 -16.92 -27.01
CA ILE A 319 38.39 -16.97 -27.06
C ILE A 319 38.85 -18.44 -27.26
N LYS A 320 38.34 -19.35 -26.44
CA LYS A 320 38.66 -20.78 -26.52
C LYS A 320 38.39 -21.35 -27.93
N GLU A 321 37.19 -21.11 -28.49
CA GLU A 321 36.82 -21.66 -29.79
C GLU A 321 37.68 -21.08 -30.92
N ARG A 322 38.02 -19.79 -30.87
CA ARG A 322 38.91 -19.15 -31.85
C ARG A 322 40.31 -19.81 -31.82
N GLU A 323 40.95 -19.90 -30.65
CA GLU A 323 42.27 -20.46 -30.50
C GLU A 323 42.30 -21.96 -30.87
N LEU A 324 41.22 -22.69 -30.52
CA LEU A 324 41.08 -24.11 -30.86
C LEU A 324 40.97 -24.35 -32.39
N ALA A 325 40.23 -23.48 -33.09
CA ALA A 325 40.08 -23.54 -34.54
C ALA A 325 41.41 -23.28 -35.23
N GLU A 326 42.18 -22.30 -34.76
CA GLU A 326 43.54 -22.03 -35.26
C GLU A 326 44.47 -23.20 -35.03
N ALA A 327 44.50 -23.76 -33.81
CA ALA A 327 45.34 -24.94 -33.48
C ALA A 327 44.98 -26.13 -34.37
N LYS A 328 43.69 -26.44 -34.57
CA LYS A 328 43.22 -27.52 -35.45
C LYS A 328 43.69 -27.33 -36.91
N THR A 329 43.74 -26.11 -37.39
CA THR A 329 44.22 -25.83 -38.73
C THR A 329 45.73 -26.06 -38.83
N ARG A 330 46.47 -25.59 -37.86
CA ARG A 330 47.95 -25.74 -37.83
C ARG A 330 48.38 -27.21 -37.61
N MET A 331 47.64 -28.03 -36.89
CA MET A 331 47.90 -29.46 -36.71
C MET A 331 47.95 -30.26 -38.01
N LYS A 332 47.40 -29.74 -39.11
CA LYS A 332 47.44 -30.41 -40.43
C LYS A 332 48.80 -30.34 -41.12
N THR A 333 49.63 -29.38 -40.74
CA THR A 333 50.88 -29.07 -41.43
C THR A 333 52.10 -28.88 -40.53
N ALA A 334 51.92 -28.87 -39.21
CA ALA A 334 52.99 -28.66 -38.24
C ALA A 334 53.03 -29.80 -37.16
N ASP A 335 54.12 -29.85 -36.44
CA ASP A 335 54.32 -30.80 -35.35
C ASP A 335 53.25 -30.63 -34.26
N PRO A 336 52.50 -31.69 -33.91
CA PRO A 336 51.40 -31.63 -32.95
C PRO A 336 51.81 -31.13 -31.57
N ASP A 337 52.93 -31.52 -31.05
CA ASP A 337 53.38 -31.13 -29.69
C ASP A 337 53.67 -29.63 -29.64
N ARG A 338 54.30 -29.09 -30.66
CA ARG A 338 54.58 -27.68 -30.79
C ARG A 338 53.29 -26.87 -30.95
N VAL A 339 52.31 -27.40 -31.71
CA VAL A 339 51.00 -26.74 -31.87
C VAL A 339 50.24 -26.68 -30.56
N LEU A 340 50.31 -27.73 -29.72
CA LEU A 340 49.68 -27.76 -28.39
C LEU A 340 50.34 -26.78 -27.44
N GLU A 341 51.65 -26.64 -27.42
CA GLU A 341 52.35 -25.63 -26.62
C GLU A 341 51.97 -24.22 -27.02
N ASP A 342 51.97 -23.93 -28.34
CA ASP A 342 51.59 -22.64 -28.87
C ASP A 342 50.12 -22.30 -28.54
N PHE A 343 49.20 -23.27 -28.70
CA PHE A 343 47.80 -23.13 -28.32
C PHE A 343 47.64 -22.82 -26.84
N SER A 344 48.28 -23.52 -25.96
CA SER A 344 48.22 -23.28 -24.52
C SER A 344 48.70 -21.88 -24.16
N ARG A 345 49.82 -21.44 -24.75
CA ARG A 345 50.39 -20.12 -24.55
C ARG A 345 49.48 -19.02 -25.11
N ALA A 346 48.94 -19.20 -26.31
CA ALA A 346 48.02 -18.25 -26.95
C ALA A 346 46.72 -18.12 -26.16
N LEU A 347 46.15 -19.25 -25.71
CA LEU A 347 44.94 -19.26 -24.90
C LEU A 347 45.13 -18.49 -23.61
N LEU A 348 46.18 -18.78 -22.82
CA LEU A 348 46.45 -18.05 -21.58
C LEU A 348 46.69 -16.54 -21.82
N ASN A 349 47.48 -16.20 -22.83
CA ASN A 349 47.74 -14.79 -23.16
C ASN A 349 46.45 -14.03 -23.54
N ASN A 350 45.59 -14.63 -24.35
CA ASN A 350 44.36 -14.00 -24.79
C ASN A 350 43.31 -13.93 -23.67
N LEU A 351 43.28 -14.88 -22.72
CA LEU A 351 42.43 -14.84 -21.54
C LEU A 351 42.88 -13.76 -20.54
N THR A 352 44.18 -13.47 -20.44
CA THR A 352 44.73 -12.58 -19.41
C THR A 352 45.12 -11.21 -19.90
N SER A 353 45.30 -11.00 -21.22
CA SER A 353 45.82 -9.75 -21.77
C SER A 353 44.97 -8.51 -21.42
N GLU A 354 43.66 -8.59 -21.59
CA GLU A 354 42.77 -7.48 -21.20
C GLU A 354 42.79 -7.24 -19.69
N LEU A 355 42.82 -8.30 -18.89
CA LEU A 355 42.92 -8.19 -17.44
C LEU A 355 44.17 -7.39 -17.04
N TYR A 356 45.33 -7.76 -17.59
CA TYR A 356 46.59 -7.08 -17.29
C TYR A 356 46.60 -5.63 -17.73
N ILE A 357 46.02 -5.31 -18.91
CA ILE A 357 45.90 -3.95 -19.40
C ILE A 357 45.00 -3.11 -18.45
N ASN A 358 43.85 -3.65 -18.07
CA ASN A 358 42.92 -2.97 -17.19
C ASN A 358 43.45 -2.80 -15.76
N MET A 359 44.15 -3.79 -15.24
CA MET A 359 44.84 -3.66 -13.93
C MET A 359 45.89 -2.54 -13.93
N ARG A 360 46.74 -2.47 -14.99
CA ARG A 360 47.71 -1.38 -15.13
C ARG A 360 47.03 -0.03 -15.24
N LYS A 361 45.91 0.07 -15.94
CA LYS A 361 45.14 1.31 -16.06
C LYS A 361 44.52 1.72 -14.72
N ALA A 362 43.88 0.79 -14.00
CA ALA A 362 43.33 0.99 -12.66
C ALA A 362 44.42 1.47 -11.68
N SER A 363 45.57 0.79 -11.65
CA SER A 363 46.67 1.18 -10.79
C SER A 363 47.21 2.58 -11.10
N ARG A 364 47.36 2.97 -12.37
CA ARG A 364 47.79 4.32 -12.80
C ARG A 364 46.80 5.39 -12.40
N ASN A 365 45.51 5.08 -12.39
CA ASN A 365 44.42 5.99 -12.02
C ASN A 365 44.16 6.03 -10.51
N GLY A 366 44.89 5.27 -9.70
CA GLY A 366 44.66 5.16 -8.26
C GLY A 366 43.40 4.40 -7.85
N ASP A 367 42.81 3.63 -8.77
CA ASP A 367 41.64 2.80 -8.51
C ASP A 367 42.08 1.48 -7.84
N TRP A 368 42.30 1.60 -6.54
CA TRP A 368 42.72 0.48 -5.69
C TRP A 368 41.62 -0.52 -5.42
N ASP A 369 40.34 -0.13 -5.55
CA ASP A 369 39.23 -1.03 -5.35
C ASP A 369 39.12 -2.08 -6.46
N THR A 370 39.30 -1.68 -7.72
CA THR A 370 39.45 -2.62 -8.85
C THR A 370 40.63 -3.57 -8.63
N CYS A 371 41.79 -3.07 -8.17
CA CYS A 371 42.94 -3.94 -7.90
C CYS A 371 42.69 -4.95 -6.77
N ARG A 372 41.96 -4.52 -5.71
CA ARG A 372 41.55 -5.37 -4.60
C ARG A 372 40.56 -6.44 -5.06
N ALA A 373 39.55 -6.06 -5.85
CA ALA A 373 38.58 -7.00 -6.40
C ALA A 373 39.26 -8.14 -7.19
N VAL A 374 40.25 -7.81 -8.02
CA VAL A 374 40.99 -8.82 -8.77
C VAL A 374 41.75 -9.77 -7.83
N ARG A 375 42.37 -9.27 -6.75
CA ARG A 375 43.00 -10.13 -5.75
C ARG A 375 42.03 -11.14 -5.16
N VAL A 376 40.83 -10.67 -4.74
CA VAL A 376 39.78 -11.53 -4.16
C VAL A 376 39.30 -12.56 -5.18
N LEU A 377 38.96 -12.13 -6.39
CA LEU A 377 38.38 -12.99 -7.43
C LEU A 377 39.35 -14.11 -7.89
N PHE A 378 40.66 -13.85 -7.88
CA PHE A 378 41.68 -14.82 -8.27
C PHE A 378 42.36 -15.53 -7.09
N GLY A 379 41.86 -15.30 -5.85
CA GLY A 379 42.41 -15.96 -4.66
C GLY A 379 43.87 -15.57 -4.36
N LEU A 380 44.29 -14.36 -4.72
CA LEU A 380 45.67 -13.86 -4.52
C LEU A 380 45.84 -13.20 -3.13
N GLU A 381 44.94 -13.49 -2.20
CA GLU A 381 45.04 -13.09 -0.80
C GLU A 381 45.85 -14.11 -0.04
N GLY A 382 47.07 -13.75 0.35
CA GLY A 382 47.84 -14.57 1.28
C GLY A 382 49.29 -14.88 0.90
N GLU A 383 50.10 -13.86 0.70
CA GLU A 383 51.54 -13.84 1.01
C GLU A 383 51.95 -12.49 1.58
#